data_5e25a055e82c814460c65fa7ddaf0eb0
#
_entry.id   5e25a055e82c814460c65fa7ddaf0eb0
#
_cell.length_a   1.000
_cell.length_b   1.000
_cell.length_c   1.000
_cell.angle_alpha   90.00
_cell.angle_beta   90.00
_cell.angle_gamma   90.00
#
_symmetry.space_group_name_H-M   'P 1'
#
loop_
_entity.id
_entity.type
_entity.pdbx_description
1 polymer ?
#
loop_
_entity_poly.entity_id
_entity_poly.type
_entity_poly.pdbx_seq_one_letter_code
_entity_poly.pdbx_strand_id
1 'polypeptide(L)'
;MPKQVIDPEKLVSQAYAIASRDGISALSVRKVATACGIAVGSVYGYFPTKADLTAAVLTRFFDENLSDELCAVRPGERFTSYVRRFCEALCAARFDMSVDWFAEMRRLPSAEQEALEAVRAPMHAHIERGLGRVLDADEAVVRSRLVGPMSAEALCRYVLRSIFASLMDGGECETLFALLDASLYDDTADEKDAKK
;
A
#
# COMPACT_ATOMS: atom_id res chain seq x y z
N MET A 1 -7.28 32.41 28.01
CA MET A 1 -8.10 31.88 26.92
C MET A 1 -8.02 30.37 26.99
N PRO A 2 -9.11 29.61 26.93
CA PRO A 2 -9.06 28.17 26.96
C PRO A 2 -8.31 27.68 25.72
N LYS A 3 -7.35 26.78 25.94
CA LYS A 3 -6.59 26.13 24.86
C LYS A 3 -7.59 25.33 24.02
N GLN A 4 -7.87 25.77 22.81
CA GLN A 4 -8.78 25.05 21.93
C GLN A 4 -8.18 23.66 21.69
N VAL A 5 -8.83 22.62 22.21
CA VAL A 5 -8.42 21.23 21.98
C VAL A 5 -8.70 20.97 20.51
N ILE A 6 -7.64 20.86 19.74
CA ILE A 6 -7.70 20.56 18.31
C ILE A 6 -7.73 19.05 18.19
N ASP A 7 -8.69 18.54 17.44
CA ASP A 7 -8.76 17.13 17.09
C ASP A 7 -7.66 16.80 16.05
N PRO A 8 -6.68 15.92 16.38
CA PRO A 8 -5.64 15.52 15.43
C PRO A 8 -6.19 14.92 14.13
N GLU A 9 -7.28 14.19 14.21
CA GLU A 9 -7.95 13.59 13.05
C GLU A 9 -8.42 14.65 12.06
N LYS A 10 -8.91 15.80 12.56
CA LYS A 10 -9.29 16.93 11.71
C LYS A 10 -8.09 17.52 10.98
N LEU A 11 -6.92 17.58 11.63
CA LEU A 11 -5.69 18.05 11.01
C LEU A 11 -5.24 17.10 9.89
N VAL A 12 -5.24 15.79 10.15
CA VAL A 12 -4.91 14.76 9.16
C VAL A 12 -5.90 14.79 7.99
N SER A 13 -7.21 14.95 8.27
CA SER A 13 -8.24 15.05 7.22
C SER A 13 -8.01 16.23 6.29
N GLN A 14 -7.69 17.41 6.84
CA GLN A 14 -7.40 18.59 6.02
C GLN A 14 -6.08 18.45 5.26
N ALA A 15 -5.06 17.87 5.89
CA ALA A 15 -3.79 17.59 5.25
C ALA A 15 -3.96 16.60 4.08
N TYR A 16 -4.74 15.54 4.29
CA TYR A 16 -5.09 14.56 3.27
C TYR A 16 -5.84 15.19 2.09
N ALA A 17 -6.85 16.03 2.36
CA ALA A 17 -7.59 16.74 1.32
C ALA A 17 -6.69 17.68 0.49
N ILE A 18 -5.73 18.36 1.14
CA ILE A 18 -4.73 19.19 0.44
C ILE A 18 -3.84 18.33 -0.43
N ALA A 19 -3.31 17.23 0.11
CA ALA A 19 -2.42 16.34 -0.63
C ALA A 19 -3.13 15.65 -1.79
N SER A 20 -4.40 15.23 -1.63
CA SER A 20 -5.19 14.59 -2.69
C SER A 20 -5.47 15.53 -3.86
N ARG A 21 -5.63 16.83 -3.59
CA ARG A 21 -5.89 17.84 -4.60
C ARG A 21 -4.63 18.39 -5.25
N ASP A 22 -3.62 18.71 -4.43
CA ASP A 22 -2.45 19.51 -4.85
C ASP A 22 -1.15 18.68 -4.90
N GLY A 23 -1.17 17.42 -4.44
CA GLY A 23 -0.02 16.53 -4.29
C GLY A 23 0.63 16.59 -2.89
N ILE A 24 1.37 15.51 -2.57
CA ILE A 24 2.12 15.41 -1.30
C ILE A 24 3.20 16.49 -1.20
N SER A 25 3.85 16.81 -2.31
CA SER A 25 4.90 17.84 -2.38
C SER A 25 4.37 19.22 -2.00
N ALA A 26 3.10 19.51 -2.31
CA ALA A 26 2.44 20.77 -1.97
C ALA A 26 2.02 20.87 -0.49
N LEU A 27 2.08 19.78 0.27
CA LEU A 27 1.72 19.74 1.70
C LEU A 27 2.65 20.64 2.52
N SER A 28 2.08 21.44 3.40
CA SER A 28 2.84 22.24 4.37
C SER A 28 2.03 22.49 5.63
N VAL A 29 2.73 22.56 6.78
CA VAL A 29 2.12 22.88 8.08
C VAL A 29 1.33 24.19 8.04
N ARG A 30 1.80 25.20 7.28
CA ARG A 30 1.11 26.48 7.13
C ARG A 30 -0.21 26.36 6.37
N LYS A 31 -0.24 25.58 5.28
CA LYS A 31 -1.48 25.33 4.52
C LYS A 31 -2.53 24.64 5.38
N VAL A 32 -2.11 23.61 6.16
CA VAL A 32 -3.01 22.89 7.08
C VAL A 32 -3.54 23.82 8.18
N ALA A 33 -2.69 24.64 8.80
CA ALA A 33 -3.08 25.61 9.78
C ALA A 33 -4.14 26.60 9.24
N THR A 34 -3.89 27.11 8.03
CA THR A 34 -4.83 28.01 7.34
C THR A 34 -6.17 27.32 7.05
N ALA A 35 -6.14 26.09 6.52
CA ALA A 35 -7.34 25.31 6.22
C ALA A 35 -8.18 24.98 7.47
N CYS A 36 -7.52 24.79 8.61
CA CYS A 36 -8.16 24.52 9.88
C CYS A 36 -8.57 25.79 10.67
N GLY A 37 -8.14 26.99 10.23
CA GLY A 37 -8.39 28.25 10.93
C GLY A 37 -7.67 28.35 12.28
N ILE A 38 -6.47 27.79 12.41
CA ILE A 38 -5.69 27.74 13.65
C ILE A 38 -4.29 28.31 13.49
N ALA A 39 -3.62 28.59 14.60
CA ALA A 39 -2.24 29.05 14.57
C ALA A 39 -1.29 27.93 14.12
N VAL A 40 -0.26 28.30 13.33
CA VAL A 40 0.77 27.36 12.84
C VAL A 40 1.45 26.61 13.98
N GLY A 41 1.74 27.28 15.09
CA GLY A 41 2.33 26.67 16.29
C GLY A 41 1.48 25.55 16.90
N SER A 42 0.14 25.61 16.70
CA SER A 42 -0.76 24.55 17.15
C SER A 42 -0.59 23.27 16.34
N VAL A 43 -0.36 23.37 15.03
CA VAL A 43 -0.10 22.21 14.17
C VAL A 43 1.25 21.57 14.52
N TYR A 44 2.29 22.39 14.79
CA TYR A 44 3.59 21.88 15.23
C TYR A 44 3.54 21.14 16.58
N GLY A 45 2.54 21.41 17.41
CA GLY A 45 2.31 20.65 18.65
C GLY A 45 1.88 19.19 18.40
N TYR A 46 1.34 18.88 17.24
CA TYR A 46 0.93 17.52 16.82
C TYR A 46 1.90 16.90 15.81
N PHE A 47 2.40 17.70 14.89
CA PHE A 47 3.33 17.30 13.83
C PHE A 47 4.57 18.19 13.89
N PRO A 48 5.60 17.80 14.67
CA PRO A 48 6.82 18.60 14.89
C PRO A 48 7.55 18.96 13.59
N THR A 49 7.45 18.10 12.58
CA THR A 49 8.08 18.30 11.26
C THR A 49 7.08 18.13 10.12
N LYS A 50 7.45 18.60 8.92
CA LYS A 50 6.69 18.28 7.70
C LYS A 50 6.69 16.78 7.43
N ALA A 51 7.78 16.07 7.77
CA ALA A 51 7.89 14.63 7.62
C ALA A 51 6.83 13.88 8.45
N ASP A 52 6.61 14.29 9.71
CA ASP A 52 5.55 13.70 10.57
C ASP A 52 4.15 13.92 9.98
N LEU A 53 3.89 15.11 9.45
CA LEU A 53 2.63 15.43 8.78
C LEU A 53 2.44 14.58 7.52
N THR A 54 3.49 14.43 6.71
CA THR A 54 3.48 13.60 5.50
C THR A 54 3.25 12.14 5.87
N ALA A 55 3.92 11.63 6.90
CA ALA A 55 3.73 10.27 7.41
C ALA A 55 2.27 10.00 7.83
N ALA A 56 1.65 10.93 8.56
CA ALA A 56 0.25 10.80 8.98
C ALA A 56 -0.73 10.78 7.80
N VAL A 57 -0.48 11.59 6.77
CA VAL A 57 -1.28 11.60 5.53
C VAL A 57 -1.13 10.27 4.78
N LEU A 58 0.08 9.74 4.69
CA LEU A 58 0.34 8.46 4.03
C LEU A 58 -0.24 7.27 4.80
N THR A 59 -0.17 7.29 6.14
CA THR A 59 -0.84 6.29 6.97
C THR A 59 -2.34 6.26 6.63
N ARG A 60 -2.99 7.40 6.65
CA ARG A 60 -4.41 7.50 6.30
C ARG A 60 -4.71 6.99 4.89
N PHE A 61 -3.87 7.33 3.90
CA PHE A 61 -4.02 6.81 2.53
C PHE A 61 -4.01 5.28 2.51
N PHE A 62 -3.05 4.66 3.18
CA PHE A 62 -2.96 3.21 3.22
C PHE A 62 -4.12 2.58 4.01
N ASP A 63 -4.53 3.18 5.13
CA ASP A 63 -5.67 2.69 5.93
C ASP A 63 -6.98 2.74 5.12
N GLU A 64 -7.19 3.78 4.30
CA GLU A 64 -8.39 3.92 3.48
C GLU A 64 -8.39 2.97 2.26
N ASN A 65 -7.22 2.64 1.71
CA ASN A 65 -7.10 1.87 0.47
C ASN A 65 -6.71 0.40 0.68
N LEU A 66 -6.21 0.02 1.85
CA LEU A 66 -5.89 -1.36 2.23
C LEU A 66 -6.94 -1.88 3.23
N SER A 67 -8.19 -1.96 2.78
CA SER A 67 -9.28 -2.45 3.62
C SER A 67 -9.12 -3.93 3.99
N ASP A 68 -9.71 -4.34 5.12
CA ASP A 68 -9.77 -5.73 5.55
C ASP A 68 -10.40 -6.64 4.47
N GLU A 69 -11.35 -6.12 3.69
CA GLU A 69 -11.99 -6.85 2.59
C GLU A 69 -11.00 -7.16 1.45
N LEU A 70 -10.10 -6.22 1.13
CA LEU A 70 -9.03 -6.44 0.16
C LEU A 70 -8.05 -7.53 0.65
N CYS A 71 -7.77 -7.56 1.94
CA CYS A 71 -6.88 -8.52 2.59
C CYS A 71 -7.57 -9.86 2.94
N ALA A 72 -8.89 -9.98 2.74
CA ALA A 72 -9.64 -11.19 3.05
C ALA A 72 -9.26 -12.36 2.13
N VAL A 73 -9.00 -13.52 2.73
CA VAL A 73 -8.82 -14.78 2.01
C VAL A 73 -10.18 -15.32 1.59
N ARG A 74 -10.37 -15.59 0.30
CA ARG A 74 -11.58 -16.21 -0.22
C ARG A 74 -11.41 -17.73 -0.32
N PRO A 75 -12.39 -18.53 0.11
CA PRO A 75 -12.30 -19.99 -0.01
C PRO A 75 -12.03 -20.42 -1.46
N GLY A 76 -11.01 -21.24 -1.67
CA GLY A 76 -10.64 -21.77 -2.99
C GLY A 76 -9.98 -20.74 -3.94
N GLU A 77 -9.67 -19.53 -3.47
CA GLU A 77 -8.97 -18.52 -4.27
C GLU A 77 -7.50 -18.93 -4.45
N ARG A 78 -7.04 -19.02 -5.70
CA ARG A 78 -5.62 -19.22 -5.99
C ARG A 78 -4.79 -18.02 -5.54
N PHE A 79 -3.58 -18.26 -5.08
CA PHE A 79 -2.66 -17.21 -4.65
C PHE A 79 -2.42 -16.16 -5.73
N THR A 80 -2.20 -16.57 -6.99
CA THR A 80 -2.02 -15.63 -8.10
C THR A 80 -3.26 -14.78 -8.35
N SER A 81 -4.47 -15.36 -8.22
CA SER A 81 -5.73 -14.60 -8.37
C SER A 81 -5.89 -13.56 -7.26
N TYR A 82 -5.52 -13.91 -6.02
CA TYR A 82 -5.49 -12.97 -4.92
C TYR A 82 -4.50 -11.82 -5.19
N VAL A 83 -3.26 -12.14 -5.61
CA VAL A 83 -2.22 -11.15 -5.92
C VAL A 83 -2.68 -10.21 -7.03
N ARG A 84 -3.34 -10.73 -8.08
CA ARG A 84 -3.93 -9.93 -9.16
C ARG A 84 -4.98 -8.96 -8.62
N ARG A 85 -5.96 -9.45 -7.87
CA ARG A 85 -7.01 -8.64 -7.26
C ARG A 85 -6.45 -7.54 -6.35
N PHE A 86 -5.44 -7.87 -5.56
CA PHE A 86 -4.74 -6.93 -4.69
C PHE A 86 -4.02 -5.82 -5.50
N CYS A 87 -3.33 -6.20 -6.59
CA CYS A 87 -2.66 -5.26 -7.48
C CYS A 87 -3.66 -4.34 -8.18
N GLU A 88 -4.77 -4.89 -8.70
CA GLU A 88 -5.84 -4.14 -9.37
C GLU A 88 -6.48 -3.10 -8.44
N ALA A 89 -6.74 -3.45 -7.18
CA ALA A 89 -7.29 -2.53 -6.20
C ALA A 89 -6.33 -1.37 -5.89
N LEU A 90 -5.04 -1.65 -5.73
CA LEU A 90 -4.02 -0.60 -5.55
C LEU A 90 -3.87 0.29 -6.79
N CYS A 91 -3.96 -0.29 -7.98
CA CYS A 91 -3.97 0.48 -9.23
C CYS A 91 -5.21 1.39 -9.31
N ALA A 92 -6.39 0.88 -8.96
CA ALA A 92 -7.62 1.68 -8.94
C ALA A 92 -7.51 2.86 -7.97
N ALA A 93 -7.02 2.62 -6.74
CA ALA A 93 -6.78 3.68 -5.76
C ALA A 93 -5.82 4.76 -6.27
N ARG A 94 -4.82 4.39 -7.08
CA ARG A 94 -3.91 5.35 -7.72
C ARG A 94 -4.63 6.25 -8.73
N PHE A 95 -5.54 5.71 -9.55
CA PHE A 95 -6.26 6.45 -10.58
C PHE A 95 -7.33 7.41 -10.02
N ASP A 96 -7.86 7.11 -8.84
CA ASP A 96 -8.84 7.98 -8.17
C ASP A 96 -8.23 9.27 -7.61
N MET A 97 -6.89 9.40 -7.63
CA MET A 97 -6.20 10.59 -7.15
C MET A 97 -5.96 11.59 -8.26
N SER A 98 -6.19 12.89 -7.97
CA SER A 98 -5.92 13.99 -8.91
C SER A 98 -4.43 14.15 -9.26
N VAL A 99 -3.55 13.60 -8.43
CA VAL A 99 -2.09 13.65 -8.57
C VAL A 99 -1.51 12.26 -8.28
N ASP A 100 -0.53 11.85 -9.08
CA ASP A 100 0.16 10.57 -8.88
C ASP A 100 1.07 10.61 -7.65
N TRP A 101 0.52 10.22 -6.50
CA TRP A 101 1.25 10.16 -5.23
C TRP A 101 2.45 9.20 -5.26
N PHE A 102 2.34 8.10 -6.00
CA PHE A 102 3.44 7.13 -6.10
C PHE A 102 4.64 7.77 -6.81
N ALA A 103 4.40 8.52 -7.89
CA ALA A 103 5.46 9.27 -8.56
C ALA A 103 6.05 10.37 -7.67
N GLU A 104 5.23 11.06 -6.87
CA GLU A 104 5.70 12.08 -5.93
C GLU A 104 6.50 11.50 -4.76
N MET A 105 6.08 10.36 -4.19
CA MET A 105 6.79 9.69 -3.11
C MET A 105 8.25 9.36 -3.46
N ARG A 106 8.54 9.06 -4.73
CA ARG A 106 9.93 8.83 -5.19
C ARG A 106 10.82 10.07 -5.13
N ARG A 107 10.21 11.25 -5.15
CA ARG A 107 10.91 12.54 -5.20
C ARG A 107 10.95 13.26 -3.86
N LEU A 108 10.43 12.64 -2.81
CA LEU A 108 10.43 13.23 -1.47
C LEU A 108 11.87 13.44 -0.97
N PRO A 109 12.14 14.53 -0.23
CA PRO A 109 13.40 14.73 0.48
C PRO A 109 13.71 13.59 1.46
N SER A 110 15.00 13.38 1.78
CA SER A 110 15.46 12.25 2.59
C SER A 110 14.73 12.11 3.94
N ALA A 111 14.49 13.21 4.65
CA ALA A 111 13.76 13.15 5.93
C ALA A 111 12.32 12.68 5.78
N GLU A 112 11.65 13.04 4.67
CA GLU A 112 10.30 12.60 4.36
C GLU A 112 10.29 11.15 3.86
N GLN A 113 11.36 10.70 3.17
CA GLN A 113 11.54 9.30 2.78
C GLN A 113 11.76 8.39 4.00
N GLU A 114 12.54 8.82 4.99
CA GLU A 114 12.73 8.10 6.26
C GLU A 114 11.41 7.97 7.02
N ALA A 115 10.61 9.05 7.10
CA ALA A 115 9.30 9.02 7.71
C ALA A 115 8.31 8.11 6.94
N LEU A 116 8.36 8.11 5.61
CA LEU A 116 7.59 7.20 4.76
C LEU A 116 7.98 5.74 5.03
N GLU A 117 9.28 5.44 5.16
CA GLU A 117 9.74 4.08 5.44
C GLU A 117 9.28 3.58 6.81
N ALA A 118 9.28 4.45 7.82
CA ALA A 118 8.76 4.13 9.14
C ALA A 118 7.26 3.76 9.13
N VAL A 119 6.47 4.38 8.24
CA VAL A 119 5.05 4.04 8.01
C VAL A 119 4.93 2.74 7.21
N ARG A 120 5.74 2.59 6.15
CA ARG A 120 5.66 1.45 5.23
C ARG A 120 6.09 0.13 5.86
N ALA A 121 7.08 0.12 6.71
CA ALA A 121 7.64 -1.12 7.25
C ALA A 121 6.60 -1.96 8.03
N PRO A 122 5.81 -1.40 8.98
CA PRO A 122 4.74 -2.15 9.64
C PRO A 122 3.64 -2.61 8.68
N MET A 123 3.25 -1.76 7.73
CA MET A 123 2.26 -2.08 6.70
C MET A 123 2.73 -3.22 5.81
N HIS A 124 3.97 -3.17 5.30
CA HIS A 124 4.57 -4.24 4.50
C HIS A 124 4.56 -5.56 5.27
N ALA A 125 4.99 -5.55 6.55
CA ALA A 125 4.98 -6.73 7.39
C ALA A 125 3.55 -7.29 7.59
N HIS A 126 2.54 -6.43 7.67
CA HIS A 126 1.13 -6.85 7.76
C HIS A 126 0.68 -7.52 6.46
N ILE A 127 0.95 -6.92 5.31
CA ILE A 127 0.61 -7.46 3.99
C ILE A 127 1.36 -8.76 3.72
N GLU A 128 2.66 -8.84 4.03
CA GLU A 128 3.45 -10.08 3.87
C GLU A 128 2.84 -11.25 4.66
N ARG A 129 2.41 -11.00 5.90
CA ARG A 129 1.70 -12.03 6.69
C ARG A 129 0.35 -12.41 6.07
N GLY A 130 -0.36 -11.43 5.49
CA GLY A 130 -1.60 -11.67 4.74
C GLY A 130 -1.36 -12.58 3.54
N LEU A 131 -0.38 -12.23 2.71
CA LEU A 131 0.04 -13.04 1.55
C LEU A 131 0.43 -14.46 1.97
N GLY A 132 1.18 -14.62 3.07
CA GLY A 132 1.52 -15.94 3.61
C GLY A 132 0.28 -16.79 3.91
N ARG A 133 -0.73 -16.21 4.57
CA ARG A 133 -1.99 -16.93 4.86
C ARG A 133 -2.74 -17.36 3.60
N VAL A 134 -2.78 -16.51 2.57
CA VAL A 134 -3.40 -16.86 1.28
C VAL A 134 -2.63 -17.97 0.59
N LEU A 135 -1.29 -17.86 0.55
CA LEU A 135 -0.42 -18.88 -0.02
C LEU A 135 -0.59 -20.22 0.71
N ASP A 136 -0.71 -20.21 2.04
CA ASP A 136 -0.94 -21.40 2.84
C ASP A 136 -2.34 -22.01 2.68
N ALA A 137 -3.33 -21.20 2.35
CA ALA A 137 -4.69 -21.66 2.13
C ALA A 137 -4.93 -22.21 0.70
N ASP A 138 -4.06 -21.92 -0.24
CA ASP A 138 -4.17 -22.40 -1.62
C ASP A 138 -3.65 -23.84 -1.75
N GLU A 139 -4.59 -24.79 -1.85
CA GLU A 139 -4.29 -26.22 -1.96
C GLU A 139 -3.66 -26.61 -3.31
N ALA A 140 -3.79 -25.77 -4.34
CA ALA A 140 -3.23 -26.04 -5.66
C ALA A 140 -1.73 -25.75 -5.74
N VAL A 141 -1.16 -25.07 -4.76
CA VAL A 141 0.26 -24.74 -4.72
C VAL A 141 1.13 -25.98 -4.52
N VAL A 142 2.11 -26.19 -5.40
CA VAL A 142 3.09 -27.27 -5.31
C VAL A 142 4.11 -26.93 -4.21
N ARG A 143 3.82 -27.38 -2.98
CA ARG A 143 4.61 -27.05 -1.77
C ARG A 143 6.10 -27.42 -1.86
N SER A 144 6.44 -28.47 -2.58
CA SER A 144 7.85 -28.87 -2.77
C SER A 144 8.69 -27.85 -3.52
N ARG A 145 8.07 -26.88 -4.20
CA ARG A 145 8.75 -25.77 -4.87
C ARG A 145 9.09 -24.60 -3.95
N LEU A 146 8.43 -24.54 -2.78
CA LEU A 146 8.64 -23.46 -1.80
C LEU A 146 9.79 -23.77 -0.85
N VAL A 147 11.00 -23.90 -1.37
CA VAL A 147 12.20 -24.27 -0.61
C VAL A 147 13.38 -23.35 -0.87
N GLY A 148 14.25 -23.21 0.11
CA GLY A 148 15.47 -22.40 0.00
C GLY A 148 15.20 -20.94 -0.38
N PRO A 149 15.79 -20.43 -1.47
CA PRO A 149 15.58 -19.05 -1.93
C PRO A 149 14.15 -18.74 -2.36
N MET A 150 13.34 -19.78 -2.66
CA MET A 150 11.92 -19.70 -3.00
C MET A 150 11.02 -20.04 -1.81
N SER A 151 11.49 -19.91 -0.57
CA SER A 151 10.63 -20.13 0.60
C SER A 151 9.38 -19.25 0.54
N ALA A 152 8.27 -19.70 1.17
CA ALA A 152 7.01 -18.95 1.20
C ALA A 152 7.20 -17.50 1.65
N GLU A 153 8.02 -17.27 2.67
CA GLU A 153 8.34 -15.93 3.17
C GLU A 153 9.09 -15.09 2.12
N ALA A 154 10.12 -15.67 1.48
CA ALA A 154 10.89 -14.96 0.45
C ALA A 154 10.02 -14.62 -0.76
N LEU A 155 9.12 -15.52 -1.16
CA LEU A 155 8.18 -15.32 -2.24
C LEU A 155 7.19 -14.18 -1.92
N CYS A 156 6.55 -14.20 -0.75
CA CYS A 156 5.62 -13.14 -0.34
C CYS A 156 6.29 -11.77 -0.31
N ARG A 157 7.51 -11.68 0.21
CA ARG A 157 8.31 -10.45 0.21
C ARG A 157 8.65 -10.00 -1.22
N TYR A 158 9.02 -10.92 -2.10
CA TYR A 158 9.29 -10.60 -3.50
C TYR A 158 8.04 -10.09 -4.23
N VAL A 159 6.90 -10.78 -4.06
CA VAL A 159 5.60 -10.36 -4.62
C VAL A 159 5.25 -8.96 -4.19
N LEU A 160 5.29 -8.67 -2.89
CA LEU A 160 4.97 -7.34 -2.36
C LEU A 160 5.88 -6.26 -2.95
N ARG A 161 7.20 -6.50 -2.98
CA ARG A 161 8.15 -5.57 -3.57
C ARG A 161 7.90 -5.34 -5.06
N SER A 162 7.58 -6.38 -5.81
CA SER A 162 7.29 -6.30 -7.25
C SER A 162 6.04 -5.48 -7.52
N ILE A 163 4.96 -5.66 -6.73
CA ILE A 163 3.74 -4.88 -6.85
C ILE A 163 4.04 -3.39 -6.60
N PHE A 164 4.70 -3.07 -5.49
CA PHE A 164 5.00 -1.66 -5.18
C PHE A 164 5.98 -1.03 -6.17
N ALA A 165 6.97 -1.77 -6.69
CA ALA A 165 7.85 -1.30 -7.74
C ALA A 165 7.05 -0.97 -9.03
N SER A 166 6.18 -1.88 -9.48
CA SER A 166 5.31 -1.64 -10.64
C SER A 166 4.39 -0.42 -10.43
N LEU A 167 3.78 -0.29 -9.25
CA LEU A 167 2.96 0.89 -8.92
C LEU A 167 3.77 2.19 -8.98
N MET A 168 4.98 2.19 -8.44
CA MET A 168 5.87 3.36 -8.45
C MET A 168 6.30 3.74 -9.85
N ASP A 169 6.50 2.78 -10.75
CA ASP A 169 7.00 3.01 -12.12
C ASP A 169 5.87 3.17 -13.15
N GLY A 170 4.63 2.99 -12.74
CA GLY A 170 3.47 3.01 -13.63
C GLY A 170 3.42 1.79 -14.56
N GLY A 171 4.11 0.72 -14.17
CA GLY A 171 4.17 -0.54 -14.91
C GLY A 171 3.01 -1.48 -14.62
N GLU A 172 2.95 -2.55 -15.41
CA GLU A 172 1.98 -3.63 -15.27
C GLU A 172 2.56 -4.80 -14.47
N CYS A 173 1.70 -5.58 -13.80
CA CYS A 173 2.10 -6.75 -13.02
C CYS A 173 1.94 -8.09 -13.77
N GLU A 174 1.61 -8.08 -15.07
CA GLU A 174 1.32 -9.31 -15.82
C GLU A 174 2.48 -10.31 -15.82
N THR A 175 3.72 -9.83 -15.95
CA THR A 175 4.90 -10.72 -15.87
C THR A 175 5.01 -11.37 -14.49
N LEU A 176 4.70 -10.66 -13.41
CA LEU A 176 4.69 -11.22 -12.06
C LEU A 176 3.66 -12.34 -11.96
N PHE A 177 2.43 -12.12 -12.46
CA PHE A 177 1.38 -13.14 -12.42
C PHE A 177 1.76 -14.39 -13.22
N ALA A 178 2.28 -14.22 -14.43
CA ALA A 178 2.76 -15.33 -15.25
C ALA A 178 3.89 -16.14 -14.56
N LEU A 179 4.82 -15.46 -13.90
CA LEU A 179 5.89 -16.11 -13.14
C LEU A 179 5.34 -16.87 -11.92
N LEU A 180 4.34 -16.32 -11.23
CA LEU A 180 3.70 -17.01 -10.10
C LEU A 180 2.97 -18.26 -10.57
N ASP A 181 2.20 -18.19 -11.66
CA ASP A 181 1.49 -19.34 -12.21
C ASP A 181 2.46 -20.44 -12.61
N ALA A 182 3.50 -20.12 -13.38
CA ALA A 182 4.51 -21.08 -13.79
C ALA A 182 5.32 -21.70 -12.63
N SER A 183 5.52 -20.92 -11.55
CA SER A 183 6.34 -21.37 -10.42
C SER A 183 5.57 -22.16 -9.39
N LEU A 184 4.28 -21.86 -9.18
CA LEU A 184 3.51 -22.39 -8.05
C LEU A 184 2.62 -23.58 -8.43
N TYR A 185 2.20 -23.69 -9.69
CA TYR A 185 1.21 -24.68 -10.11
C TYR A 185 1.78 -25.64 -11.16
N ASP A 186 1.17 -26.80 -11.28
CA ASP A 186 1.44 -27.74 -12.36
C ASP A 186 0.59 -27.41 -13.59
N ASP A 187 1.16 -27.54 -14.81
CA ASP A 187 0.50 -27.23 -16.08
C ASP A 187 -0.76 -28.07 -16.38
N THR A 188 -1.09 -29.03 -15.53
CA THR A 188 -2.17 -30.00 -15.78
C THR A 188 -3.57 -29.57 -15.37
N ALA A 189 -3.75 -28.35 -14.81
CA ALA A 189 -5.04 -27.92 -14.25
C ALA A 189 -6.00 -27.23 -15.26
N ASP A 190 -5.48 -26.64 -16.34
CA ASP A 190 -6.31 -25.83 -17.26
C ASP A 190 -7.02 -26.62 -18.40
N GLU A 191 -6.65 -27.91 -18.63
CA GLU A 191 -7.33 -28.70 -19.67
C GLU A 191 -8.67 -29.34 -19.26
N LYS A 192 -9.03 -29.34 -17.98
CA LYS A 192 -10.27 -30.00 -17.50
C LYS A 192 -11.50 -29.11 -17.52
N ASP A 193 -11.36 -27.79 -17.46
CA ASP A 193 -12.49 -26.87 -17.47
C ASP A 193 -12.90 -26.38 -18.88
N ALA A 194 -12.05 -26.60 -19.89
CA ALA A 194 -12.37 -26.25 -21.28
C ALA A 194 -13.18 -27.34 -22.04
N LYS A 195 -13.52 -28.46 -21.39
CA LYS A 195 -14.28 -29.60 -21.98
C LYS A 195 -15.58 -29.94 -21.26
N LYS A 196 -16.24 -28.93 -20.63
CA LYS A 196 -17.60 -29.15 -20.14
C LYS A 196 -18.59 -28.15 -20.68
#